data_46ad53809e0030bdf75b8753d3979c09
#
_entry.id   46ad53809e0030bdf75b8753d3979c09
#
_cell.length_a   1.000
_cell.length_b   1.000
_cell.length_c   1.000
_cell.angle_alpha   90.00
_cell.angle_beta   90.00
_cell.angle_gamma   90.00
#
_symmetry.space_group_name_H-M   'P 1'
#
loop_
_entity.id
_entity.type
_entity.pdbx_description
1 polymer ?
#
loop_
_entity_poly.entity_id
_entity_poly.type
_entity_poly.pdbx_seq_one_letter_code
_entity_poly.pdbx_strand_id
1 'polypeptide(L)'
;DYYTDGEPYFIGASIPATEHSVMCMGEREHEIETFRRLIADLYPQGFVSIVSDTWDYWQVLTEYTRELKNIILAREGRVVFRPDSGNPVEILCGTGADEDTRADRTAQEKGSVEVLWEIFGGTVNAKGYKVLDPHVGLIYGDSITLERANEILRRLEAKGFASSNVVFGVGSFTYQYNTRDTFG
;
A
#
# COMPACT_ATOMS: atom_id res chain seq x y z
N ASP A 1 -16.82 -13.47 10.19
CA ASP A 1 -15.91 -14.53 9.73
C ASP A 1 -16.40 -15.90 10.14
N TYR A 2 -16.83 -16.71 9.17
CA TYR A 2 -17.41 -18.04 9.40
C TYR A 2 -16.43 -19.06 9.97
N TYR A 3 -15.13 -18.78 9.91
CA TYR A 3 -14.08 -19.73 10.26
C TYR A 3 -13.27 -19.31 11.51
N THR A 4 -13.70 -18.27 12.21
CA THR A 4 -12.98 -17.74 13.36
C THR A 4 -13.68 -17.99 14.69
N ASP A 5 -14.76 -18.76 14.73
CA ASP A 5 -15.43 -19.14 15.97
C ASP A 5 -14.45 -19.82 16.92
N GLY A 6 -14.09 -19.11 17.99
CA GLY A 6 -13.13 -19.58 18.98
C GLY A 6 -11.66 -19.27 18.71
N GLU A 7 -11.31 -18.68 17.56
CA GLU A 7 -9.95 -18.27 17.29
C GLU A 7 -9.69 -16.82 17.81
N PRO A 8 -8.60 -16.60 18.55
CA PRO A 8 -8.31 -15.30 19.15
C PRO A 8 -7.78 -14.28 18.14
N TYR A 9 -7.53 -14.66 16.88
CA TYR A 9 -6.89 -13.84 15.87
C TYR A 9 -7.70 -13.73 14.59
N PHE A 10 -7.67 -12.57 13.98
CA PHE A 10 -8.19 -12.36 12.64
C PHE A 10 -7.39 -13.14 11.61
N ILE A 11 -8.08 -14.00 10.84
CA ILE A 11 -7.48 -14.75 9.74
C ILE A 11 -7.62 -13.98 8.42
N GLY A 12 -8.71 -13.21 8.28
CA GLY A 12 -8.95 -12.40 7.10
C GLY A 12 -10.03 -11.37 7.32
N ALA A 13 -10.09 -10.41 6.43
CA ALA A 13 -11.11 -9.37 6.43
C ALA A 13 -11.50 -8.98 5.01
N SER A 14 -12.74 -8.52 4.84
CA SER A 14 -13.21 -7.88 3.61
C SER A 14 -13.26 -6.38 3.84
N ILE A 15 -12.68 -5.62 2.93
CA ILE A 15 -12.68 -4.16 2.97
C ILE A 15 -13.17 -3.60 1.62
N PRO A 16 -13.80 -2.41 1.61
CA PRO A 16 -14.06 -1.69 0.36
C PRO A 16 -12.77 -1.48 -0.42
N ALA A 17 -12.80 -1.79 -1.71
CA ALA A 17 -11.65 -1.60 -2.60
C ALA A 17 -12.12 -1.03 -3.94
N THR A 18 -11.31 -0.15 -4.53
CA THR A 18 -11.55 0.35 -5.88
C THR A 18 -10.85 -0.50 -6.92
N GLU A 19 -11.29 -0.36 -8.16
CA GLU A 19 -10.63 -0.90 -9.36
C GLU A 19 -10.17 0.24 -10.27
N HIS A 20 -9.27 -0.04 -11.21
CA HIS A 20 -8.76 0.97 -12.16
C HIS A 20 -9.89 1.69 -12.91
N SER A 21 -10.95 0.98 -13.29
CA SER A 21 -12.12 1.57 -13.94
C SER A 21 -12.82 2.64 -13.10
N VAL A 22 -12.83 2.48 -11.78
CA VAL A 22 -13.39 3.48 -10.85
C VAL A 22 -12.50 4.71 -10.82
N MET A 23 -11.19 4.52 -10.77
CA MET A 23 -10.23 5.64 -10.72
C MET A 23 -10.15 6.42 -12.03
N CYS A 24 -10.53 5.80 -13.15
CA CYS A 24 -10.62 6.46 -14.45
C CYS A 24 -11.80 7.46 -14.57
N MET A 25 -12.78 7.42 -13.67
CA MET A 25 -14.01 8.23 -13.78
C MET A 25 -13.75 9.74 -13.77
N GLY A 26 -12.71 10.18 -13.07
CA GLY A 26 -12.35 11.60 -12.98
C GLY A 26 -11.36 12.05 -14.05
N GLU A 27 -10.96 11.17 -14.96
CA GLU A 27 -9.82 11.38 -15.83
C GLU A 27 -8.53 11.67 -15.02
N ARG A 28 -7.41 11.88 -15.69
CA ARG A 28 -6.13 12.11 -15.02
C ARG A 28 -6.11 13.40 -14.21
N GLU A 29 -6.72 14.46 -14.76
CA GLU A 29 -6.70 15.80 -14.17
C GLU A 29 -7.50 15.89 -12.85
N HIS A 30 -8.46 14.97 -12.65
CA HIS A 30 -9.35 14.99 -11.48
C HIS A 30 -9.19 13.74 -10.59
N GLU A 31 -8.11 12.99 -10.76
CA GLU A 31 -7.86 11.79 -9.96
C GLU A 31 -7.81 12.11 -8.46
N ILE A 32 -7.20 13.21 -8.07
CA ILE A 32 -7.13 13.64 -6.66
C ILE A 32 -8.52 13.88 -6.07
N GLU A 33 -9.47 14.40 -6.85
CA GLU A 33 -10.86 14.61 -6.40
C GLU A 33 -11.58 13.27 -6.22
N THR A 34 -11.25 12.28 -7.04
CA THR A 34 -11.74 10.91 -6.84
C THR A 34 -11.24 10.33 -5.51
N PHE A 35 -9.95 10.51 -5.20
CA PHE A 35 -9.41 10.14 -3.88
C PHE A 35 -10.13 10.88 -2.75
N ARG A 36 -10.30 12.19 -2.85
CA ARG A 36 -10.98 13.02 -1.85
C ARG A 36 -12.39 12.52 -1.58
N ARG A 37 -13.17 12.29 -2.65
CA ARG A 37 -14.54 11.77 -2.56
C ARG A 37 -14.60 10.39 -1.91
N LEU A 38 -13.70 9.48 -2.28
CA LEU A 38 -13.62 8.15 -1.67
C LEU A 38 -13.35 8.23 -0.17
N ILE A 39 -12.39 9.07 0.23
CA ILE A 39 -11.90 9.16 1.60
C ILE A 39 -12.85 9.93 2.50
N ALA A 40 -13.45 11.02 2.02
CA ALA A 40 -14.26 11.93 2.85
C ALA A 40 -15.75 11.63 2.78
N ASP A 41 -16.27 11.27 1.60
CA ASP A 41 -17.71 11.21 1.37
C ASP A 41 -18.26 9.79 1.36
N LEU A 42 -17.60 8.89 0.61
CA LEU A 42 -18.11 7.54 0.40
C LEU A 42 -17.69 6.57 1.51
N TYR A 43 -16.44 6.68 1.97
CA TYR A 43 -15.91 5.82 3.03
C TYR A 43 -15.21 6.66 4.10
N PRO A 44 -15.95 7.51 4.83
CA PRO A 44 -15.36 8.40 5.84
C PRO A 44 -14.82 7.67 7.07
N GLN A 45 -15.18 6.41 7.24
CA GLN A 45 -14.79 5.57 8.37
C GLN A 45 -14.30 4.19 7.88
N GLY A 46 -13.60 3.46 8.75
CA GLY A 46 -13.11 2.13 8.46
C GLY A 46 -11.97 2.09 7.45
N PHE A 47 -11.73 0.92 6.89
CA PHE A 47 -10.70 0.71 5.88
C PHE A 47 -11.26 0.98 4.48
N VAL A 48 -10.45 1.61 3.64
CA VAL A 48 -10.70 1.69 2.20
C VAL A 48 -9.40 1.46 1.45
N SER A 49 -9.40 0.52 0.50
CA SER A 49 -8.25 0.23 -0.36
C SER A 49 -8.47 0.89 -1.71
N ILE A 50 -7.53 1.76 -2.11
CA ILE A 50 -7.63 2.55 -3.33
C ILE A 50 -6.50 2.18 -4.28
N VAL A 51 -6.86 1.74 -5.48
CA VAL A 51 -5.90 1.56 -6.58
C VAL A 51 -5.23 2.89 -6.85
N SER A 52 -3.91 2.90 -6.85
CA SER A 52 -3.15 4.13 -6.77
C SER A 52 -2.19 4.32 -7.95
N ASP A 53 -2.18 3.39 -8.90
CA ASP A 53 -1.29 3.37 -10.06
C ASP A 53 -2.04 3.45 -11.41
N THR A 54 -3.25 4.02 -11.39
CA THR A 54 -4.05 4.19 -12.62
C THR A 54 -3.37 5.13 -13.60
N TRP A 55 -2.76 6.22 -13.12
CA TRP A 55 -2.05 7.20 -13.95
C TRP A 55 -0.59 7.33 -13.53
N ASP A 56 -0.32 7.85 -12.32
CA ASP A 56 1.03 8.03 -11.80
C ASP A 56 1.06 7.71 -10.31
N TYR A 57 1.53 6.53 -9.99
CA TYR A 57 1.62 6.05 -8.62
C TYR A 57 2.42 6.98 -7.70
N TRP A 58 3.55 7.48 -8.19
CA TRP A 58 4.41 8.31 -7.37
C TRP A 58 3.84 9.70 -7.13
N GLN A 59 3.08 10.23 -8.10
CA GLN A 59 2.31 11.46 -7.90
C GLN A 59 1.26 11.26 -6.81
N VAL A 60 0.50 10.17 -6.86
CA VAL A 60 -0.47 9.84 -5.80
C VAL A 60 0.23 9.75 -4.45
N LEU A 61 1.32 9.01 -4.37
CA LEU A 61 1.98 8.72 -3.09
C LEU A 61 2.73 9.93 -2.50
N THR A 62 3.10 10.92 -3.31
CA THR A 62 3.84 12.11 -2.86
C THR A 62 2.97 13.35 -2.80
N GLU A 63 2.33 13.73 -3.91
CA GLU A 63 1.57 14.98 -4.01
C GLU A 63 0.19 14.85 -3.37
N TYR A 64 -0.61 13.84 -3.82
CA TYR A 64 -1.98 13.69 -3.32
C TYR A 64 -2.01 13.35 -1.83
N THR A 65 -1.10 12.51 -1.36
CA THR A 65 -1.02 12.18 0.08
C THR A 65 -0.71 13.41 0.92
N ARG A 66 0.16 14.32 0.46
CA ARG A 66 0.44 15.57 1.18
C ARG A 66 -0.76 16.51 1.19
N GLU A 67 -1.43 16.67 0.05
CA GLU A 67 -2.61 17.52 -0.04
C GLU A 67 -3.77 16.98 0.80
N LEU A 68 -4.01 15.67 0.76
CA LEU A 68 -5.09 15.01 1.48
C LEU A 68 -4.72 14.63 2.93
N LYS A 69 -3.51 14.92 3.39
CA LYS A 69 -2.98 14.50 4.69
C LYS A 69 -3.94 14.80 5.84
N ASN A 70 -4.46 16.02 5.92
CA ASN A 70 -5.33 16.42 7.01
C ASN A 70 -6.66 15.66 7.00
N ILE A 71 -7.21 15.38 5.82
CA ILE A 71 -8.43 14.59 5.65
C ILE A 71 -8.15 13.13 6.06
N ILE A 72 -7.04 12.57 5.65
CA ILE A 72 -6.62 11.20 5.99
C ILE A 72 -6.46 11.05 7.50
N LEU A 73 -5.76 11.97 8.15
CA LEU A 73 -5.52 11.93 9.59
C LEU A 73 -6.76 12.24 10.45
N ALA A 74 -7.77 12.90 9.89
CA ALA A 74 -9.03 13.17 10.57
C ALA A 74 -10.02 11.99 10.51
N ARG A 75 -9.73 10.94 9.75
CA ARG A 75 -10.61 9.79 9.59
C ARG A 75 -10.60 8.90 10.83
N GLU A 76 -11.72 8.24 11.06
CA GLU A 76 -11.78 7.08 11.95
C GLU A 76 -11.56 5.79 11.12
N GLY A 77 -10.29 5.48 10.80
CA GLY A 77 -9.96 4.31 9.99
C GLY A 77 -8.71 4.51 9.13
N ARG A 78 -8.52 3.66 8.12
CA ARG A 78 -7.28 3.59 7.35
C ARG A 78 -7.52 3.72 5.86
N VAL A 79 -6.73 4.57 5.20
CA VAL A 79 -6.58 4.60 3.74
C VAL A 79 -5.44 3.67 3.35
N VAL A 80 -5.73 2.70 2.51
CA VAL A 80 -4.76 1.71 2.04
C VAL A 80 -4.46 1.99 0.57
N PHE A 81 -3.22 2.38 0.28
CA PHE A 81 -2.75 2.58 -1.09
C PHE A 81 -2.41 1.23 -1.72
N ARG A 82 -2.94 0.99 -2.92
CA ARG A 82 -2.79 -0.28 -3.63
C ARG A 82 -2.17 -0.07 -5.01
N PRO A 83 -0.86 -0.17 -5.16
CA PRO A 83 -0.23 -0.36 -6.46
C PRO A 83 -0.47 -1.80 -6.93
N ASP A 84 -0.73 -1.95 -8.23
CA ASP A 84 -1.02 -3.24 -8.88
C ASP A 84 -0.03 -3.53 -10.02
N SER A 85 0.86 -2.60 -10.36
CA SER A 85 1.82 -2.70 -11.46
C SER A 85 3.26 -2.51 -11.02
N GLY A 86 4.19 -3.00 -11.84
CA GLY A 86 5.62 -2.88 -11.59
C GLY A 86 6.20 -4.03 -10.77
N ASN A 87 7.43 -3.84 -10.31
CA ASN A 87 8.11 -4.81 -9.44
C ASN A 87 7.74 -4.54 -7.97
N PRO A 88 7.02 -5.44 -7.29
CA PRO A 88 6.57 -5.20 -5.91
C PRO A 88 7.70 -4.90 -4.92
N VAL A 89 8.87 -5.50 -5.11
CA VAL A 89 10.03 -5.25 -4.25
C VAL A 89 10.50 -3.80 -4.38
N GLU A 90 10.62 -3.31 -5.62
CA GLU A 90 11.07 -1.94 -5.88
C GLU A 90 10.00 -0.89 -5.51
N ILE A 91 8.74 -1.19 -5.78
CA ILE A 91 7.64 -0.28 -5.42
C ILE A 91 7.55 -0.11 -3.91
N LEU A 92 7.64 -1.19 -3.14
CA LEU A 92 7.48 -1.12 -1.69
C LEU A 92 8.74 -0.65 -0.96
N CYS A 93 9.91 -1.15 -1.37
CA CYS A 93 11.18 -0.93 -0.67
C CYS A 93 12.11 0.09 -1.36
N GLY A 94 11.81 0.49 -2.59
CA GLY A 94 12.60 1.41 -3.40
C GLY A 94 13.63 0.71 -4.30
N THR A 95 14.14 1.46 -5.28
CA THR A 95 15.21 1.02 -6.18
C THR A 95 16.60 1.31 -5.63
N GLY A 96 16.71 2.17 -4.62
CA GLY A 96 17.97 2.49 -3.94
C GLY A 96 18.48 1.34 -3.07
N ALA A 97 19.75 1.41 -2.70
CA ALA A 97 20.31 0.51 -1.69
C ALA A 97 19.64 0.71 -0.34
N ASP A 98 19.50 -0.38 0.44
CA ASP A 98 18.80 -0.32 1.74
C ASP A 98 19.52 0.58 2.75
N GLU A 99 20.83 0.71 2.65
CA GLU A 99 21.67 1.55 3.51
C GLU A 99 21.80 3.01 3.01
N ASP A 100 21.19 3.34 1.86
CA ASP A 100 21.26 4.70 1.30
C ASP A 100 20.38 5.65 2.11
N THR A 101 21.01 6.59 2.80
CA THR A 101 20.36 7.60 3.64
C THR A 101 20.42 9.00 3.07
N ARG A 102 20.83 9.17 1.81
CA ARG A 102 20.89 10.49 1.16
C ARG A 102 19.53 11.18 1.21
N ALA A 103 19.51 12.47 1.53
CA ALA A 103 18.28 13.24 1.66
C ALA A 103 17.61 13.54 0.30
N ASP A 104 18.39 13.56 -0.78
CA ASP A 104 17.96 13.91 -2.13
C ASP A 104 17.43 12.73 -2.96
N ARG A 105 17.25 11.57 -2.33
CA ARG A 105 16.65 10.39 -2.99
C ARG A 105 15.25 10.69 -3.51
N THR A 106 14.98 10.21 -4.71
CA THR A 106 13.63 10.24 -5.29
C THR A 106 12.66 9.33 -4.53
N ALA A 107 11.37 9.49 -4.75
CA ALA A 107 10.35 8.61 -4.17
C ALA A 107 10.57 7.15 -4.59
N GLN A 108 10.96 6.92 -5.86
CA GLN A 108 11.28 5.61 -6.39
C GLN A 108 12.48 4.97 -5.68
N GLU A 109 13.53 5.73 -5.38
CA GLU A 109 14.69 5.24 -4.65
C GLU A 109 14.37 4.91 -3.19
N LYS A 110 13.45 5.65 -2.58
CA LYS A 110 12.99 5.43 -1.20
C LYS A 110 12.07 4.23 -1.06
N GLY A 111 11.10 4.11 -1.98
CA GLY A 111 10.00 3.15 -1.91
C GLY A 111 8.82 3.65 -1.08
N SER A 112 7.68 2.99 -1.27
CA SER A 112 6.39 3.45 -0.75
C SER A 112 6.34 3.54 0.77
N VAL A 113 6.92 2.57 1.48
CA VAL A 113 6.88 2.55 2.95
C VAL A 113 7.65 3.73 3.54
N GLU A 114 8.82 4.04 2.99
CA GLU A 114 9.63 5.17 3.44
C GLU A 114 8.99 6.51 3.11
N VAL A 115 8.40 6.64 1.91
CA VAL A 115 7.68 7.86 1.50
C VAL A 115 6.49 8.13 2.42
N LEU A 116 5.68 7.12 2.73
CA LEU A 116 4.56 7.28 3.66
C LEU A 116 5.03 7.62 5.08
N TRP A 117 6.14 7.03 5.53
CA TRP A 117 6.75 7.39 6.81
C TRP A 117 7.19 8.85 6.86
N GLU A 118 7.82 9.37 5.81
CA GLU A 118 8.22 10.77 5.75
C GLU A 118 7.03 11.74 5.79
N ILE A 119 5.89 11.33 5.21
CA ILE A 119 4.70 12.18 5.14
C ILE A 119 3.87 12.10 6.42
N PHE A 120 3.59 10.90 6.91
CA PHE A 120 2.65 10.68 8.02
C PHE A 120 3.31 10.38 9.35
N GLY A 121 4.55 9.89 9.34
CA GLY A 121 5.21 9.40 10.54
C GLY A 121 4.64 8.07 11.02
N GLY A 122 4.62 7.89 12.32
CA GLY A 122 4.12 6.68 12.96
C GLY A 122 4.76 6.46 14.34
N THR A 123 4.92 5.20 14.72
CA THR A 123 5.50 4.80 16.01
C THR A 123 6.65 3.83 15.80
N VAL A 124 7.42 3.60 16.86
CA VAL A 124 8.44 2.54 16.89
C VAL A 124 7.94 1.45 17.82
N ASN A 125 7.87 0.22 17.33
CA ASN A 125 7.40 -0.91 18.13
C ASN A 125 8.45 -1.39 19.15
N ALA A 126 8.06 -2.31 20.04
CA ALA A 126 8.93 -2.84 21.10
C ALA A 126 10.20 -3.55 20.57
N LYS A 127 10.25 -3.91 19.30
CA LYS A 127 11.42 -4.52 18.64
C LYS A 127 12.32 -3.49 17.95
N GLY A 128 11.98 -2.19 18.02
CA GLY A 128 12.75 -1.11 17.41
C GLY A 128 12.41 -0.80 15.95
N TYR A 129 11.38 -1.44 15.38
CA TYR A 129 10.99 -1.19 13.98
C TYR A 129 9.93 -0.09 13.87
N LYS A 130 10.05 0.72 12.81
CA LYS A 130 9.09 1.77 12.45
C LYS A 130 7.77 1.16 11.96
N VAL A 131 6.67 1.63 12.51
CA VAL A 131 5.30 1.28 12.12
C VAL A 131 4.61 2.55 11.64
N LEU A 132 4.08 2.56 10.43
CA LEU A 132 3.37 3.69 9.85
C LEU A 132 2.21 4.14 10.75
N ASP A 133 1.85 5.42 10.61
CA ASP A 133 0.66 5.98 11.23
C ASP A 133 -0.57 5.09 10.92
N PRO A 134 -1.44 4.81 11.89
CA PRO A 134 -2.56 3.89 11.72
C PRO A 134 -3.58 4.31 10.66
N HIS A 135 -3.58 5.58 10.23
CA HIS A 135 -4.49 6.07 9.19
C HIS A 135 -4.06 5.72 7.78
N VAL A 136 -2.82 5.20 7.58
CA VAL A 136 -2.31 4.82 6.26
C VAL A 136 -1.77 3.40 6.25
N GLY A 137 -1.82 2.76 5.09
CA GLY A 137 -1.28 1.42 4.88
C GLY A 137 -1.02 1.14 3.41
N LEU A 138 -0.41 -0.01 3.17
CA LEU A 138 -0.07 -0.50 1.84
C LEU A 138 -0.54 -1.93 1.68
N ILE A 139 -1.09 -2.24 0.51
CA ILE A 139 -1.34 -3.60 0.07
C ILE A 139 -0.76 -3.78 -1.33
N TYR A 140 -0.11 -4.90 -1.57
CA TYR A 140 0.33 -5.29 -2.90
C TYR A 140 -0.16 -6.70 -3.19
N GLY A 141 -1.00 -6.85 -4.20
CA GLY A 141 -1.68 -8.12 -4.50
C GLY A 141 -1.19 -8.82 -5.75
N ASP A 142 -0.57 -8.08 -6.68
CA ASP A 142 -0.15 -8.64 -7.94
C ASP A 142 1.22 -9.32 -7.86
N SER A 143 1.32 -10.49 -8.50
CA SER A 143 2.59 -11.19 -8.71
C SER A 143 3.41 -11.48 -7.44
N ILE A 144 2.79 -11.60 -6.27
CA ILE A 144 3.49 -11.94 -5.02
C ILE A 144 3.78 -13.45 -4.99
N THR A 145 5.07 -13.77 -5.04
CA THR A 145 5.60 -15.12 -4.76
C THR A 145 6.25 -15.16 -3.37
N LEU A 146 6.56 -16.36 -2.88
CA LEU A 146 7.28 -16.51 -1.61
C LEU A 146 8.65 -15.82 -1.63
N GLU A 147 9.36 -15.90 -2.76
CA GLU A 147 10.67 -15.26 -2.93
C GLU A 147 10.53 -13.73 -2.87
N ARG A 148 9.55 -13.16 -3.57
CA ARG A 148 9.28 -11.71 -3.56
C ARG A 148 8.84 -11.24 -2.18
N ALA A 149 7.94 -11.98 -1.52
CA ALA A 149 7.53 -11.67 -0.17
C ALA A 149 8.71 -11.67 0.81
N ASN A 150 9.55 -12.69 0.75
CA ASN A 150 10.76 -12.78 1.59
C ASN A 150 11.73 -11.61 1.31
N GLU A 151 11.95 -11.27 0.05
CA GLU A 151 12.83 -10.14 -0.31
C GLU A 151 12.27 -8.80 0.17
N ILE A 152 10.97 -8.56 0.05
CA ILE A 152 10.32 -7.36 0.59
C ILE A 152 10.53 -7.30 2.10
N LEU A 153 10.26 -8.38 2.82
CA LEU A 153 10.39 -8.41 4.28
C LEU A 153 11.84 -8.19 4.73
N ARG A 154 12.81 -8.82 4.06
CA ARG A 154 14.24 -8.62 4.31
C ARG A 154 14.65 -7.14 4.12
N ARG A 155 14.20 -6.51 3.03
CA ARG A 155 14.53 -5.12 2.73
C ARG A 155 13.85 -4.14 3.69
N LEU A 156 12.60 -4.40 4.08
CA LEU A 156 11.92 -3.61 5.12
C LEU A 156 12.67 -3.69 6.44
N GLU A 157 13.11 -4.89 6.84
CA GLU A 157 13.92 -5.10 8.04
C GLU A 157 15.23 -4.31 7.99
N ALA A 158 15.98 -4.40 6.88
CA ALA A 158 17.22 -3.67 6.68
C ALA A 158 17.05 -2.14 6.79
N LYS A 159 15.91 -1.62 6.32
CA LYS A 159 15.53 -0.19 6.42
C LYS A 159 14.92 0.18 7.79
N GLY A 160 14.79 -0.76 8.70
CA GLY A 160 14.23 -0.56 10.03
C GLY A 160 12.71 -0.40 10.08
N PHE A 161 11.98 -0.95 9.11
CA PHE A 161 10.53 -0.95 9.07
C PHE A 161 9.94 -2.30 9.49
N ALA A 162 8.82 -2.26 10.22
CA ALA A 162 8.08 -3.45 10.59
C ALA A 162 7.40 -4.09 9.38
N SER A 163 7.33 -5.42 9.35
CA SER A 163 6.60 -6.19 8.32
C SER A 163 5.11 -5.85 8.25
N SER A 164 4.52 -5.41 9.37
CA SER A 164 3.11 -5.02 9.45
C SER A 164 2.73 -3.76 8.67
N ASN A 165 3.69 -3.06 8.08
CA ASN A 165 3.43 -1.89 7.23
C ASN A 165 2.84 -2.25 5.86
N VAL A 166 2.99 -3.50 5.43
CA VAL A 166 2.53 -3.98 4.13
C VAL A 166 1.68 -5.23 4.31
N VAL A 167 0.57 -5.29 3.60
CA VAL A 167 -0.25 -6.49 3.44
C VAL A 167 -0.02 -7.07 2.05
N PHE A 168 0.20 -8.37 1.98
CA PHE A 168 0.29 -9.08 0.71
C PHE A 168 -1.07 -9.62 0.32
N GLY A 169 -1.51 -9.29 -0.88
CA GLY A 169 -2.66 -9.94 -1.49
C GLY A 169 -2.31 -11.34 -1.97
N VAL A 170 -3.25 -12.25 -1.85
CA VAL A 170 -3.10 -13.62 -2.31
C VAL A 170 -4.01 -13.82 -3.51
N GLY A 171 -3.44 -13.84 -4.70
CA GLY A 171 -4.14 -14.06 -5.97
C GLY A 171 -3.80 -15.40 -6.62
N SER A 172 -4.27 -15.60 -7.83
CA SER A 172 -4.04 -16.82 -8.61
C SER A 172 -2.55 -17.11 -8.82
N PHE A 173 -1.73 -16.09 -8.96
CA PHE A 173 -0.29 -16.23 -9.13
C PHE A 173 0.41 -16.91 -7.94
N THR A 174 -0.13 -16.75 -6.74
CA THR A 174 0.42 -17.36 -5.53
C THR A 174 0.14 -18.87 -5.47
N TYR A 175 -0.99 -19.32 -6.02
CA TYR A 175 -1.39 -20.72 -6.00
C TYR A 175 -0.97 -21.47 -7.26
N GLN A 176 -1.23 -20.89 -8.42
CA GLN A 176 -0.97 -21.51 -9.70
C GLN A 176 -0.75 -20.44 -10.76
N TYR A 177 0.44 -20.37 -11.26
CA TYR A 177 0.75 -19.52 -12.40
C TYR A 177 0.30 -20.21 -13.69
N ASN A 178 -0.72 -19.65 -14.32
CA ASN A 178 -1.13 -20.00 -15.67
C ASN A 178 -0.86 -18.81 -16.58
N THR A 179 -0.25 -19.06 -17.72
CA THR A 179 -0.11 -18.02 -18.73
C THR A 179 -1.49 -17.67 -19.29
N ARG A 180 -1.64 -16.45 -19.78
CA ARG A 180 -2.88 -15.96 -20.38
C ARG A 180 -3.47 -16.89 -21.44
N ASP A 181 -2.59 -17.57 -22.18
CA ASP A 181 -2.96 -18.43 -23.30
C ASP A 181 -3.21 -19.90 -22.90
N THR A 182 -3.18 -20.22 -21.60
CA THR A 182 -3.41 -21.59 -21.10
C THR A 182 -4.86 -22.03 -21.32
N PHE A 183 -5.81 -21.10 -21.42
CA PHE A 183 -7.24 -21.34 -21.60
C PHE A 183 -7.80 -20.67 -22.87
N GLY A 184 -6.95 -20.35 -23.81
CA GLY A 184 -7.31 -19.77 -25.11
C GLY A 184 -7.84 -20.80 -26.09
#